data_d84808fa464dd8d9ba3ebafd6a816a76
#
_entry.id   d84808fa464dd8d9ba3ebafd6a816a76
#
_cell.length_a   1.000
_cell.length_b   1.000
_cell.length_c   1.000
_cell.angle_alpha   90.00
_cell.angle_beta   90.00
_cell.angle_gamma   90.00
#
_symmetry.space_group_name_H-M   'P 1'
#
loop_
_entity.id
_entity.type
_entity.pdbx_description
1 polymer ?
#
loop_
_entity_poly.entity_id
_entity_poly.type
_entity_poly.pdbx_seq_one_letter_code
_entity_poly.pdbx_strand_id
1 'polypeptide(L)'
;PGKFDRIEGLEHLDKVVGIDQSPIGRMPSSNPATYTGVFNDIRDLFASTADARTRGYGPGRFSFNTKGGRCEACSGNGLVKIEMHFLADVFVPCEVCRGKRYNRETLEVLYKGKNIADILDMTAEEALAFFDNLPRIRNKIATLVDVGLGYIKLGQSATTLSGGEAQRVKLATELSRRATGRTFYILDEPTTGLHMAD
;
A
#
# COMPACT_ATOMS: atom_id res chain seq x y z
N PRO A 1 -22.60 13.22 17.30
CA PRO A 1 -22.68 14.52 16.67
C PRO A 1 -23.59 15.43 17.49
N GLY A 2 -23.21 16.72 17.62
CA GLY A 2 -24.06 17.70 18.27
C GLY A 2 -25.40 17.86 17.54
N LYS A 3 -26.43 18.35 18.25
CA LYS A 3 -27.71 18.71 17.61
C LYS A 3 -27.47 19.97 16.77
N PHE A 4 -28.01 19.98 15.57
CA PHE A 4 -28.01 21.13 14.68
C PHE A 4 -29.36 21.21 13.96
N ASP A 5 -29.78 22.41 13.59
CA ASP A 5 -31.08 22.63 12.93
C ASP A 5 -30.95 22.45 11.42
N ARG A 6 -29.86 22.95 10.81
CA ARG A 6 -29.59 22.77 9.37
C ARG A 6 -28.12 23.00 9.04
N ILE A 7 -27.70 22.50 7.90
CA ILE A 7 -26.37 22.74 7.30
C ILE A 7 -26.64 23.46 5.96
N GLU A 8 -25.98 24.60 5.76
CA GLU A 8 -26.04 25.36 4.51
C GLU A 8 -24.75 25.18 3.71
N GLY A 9 -24.82 25.30 2.38
CA GLY A 9 -23.66 25.21 1.49
C GLY A 9 -23.31 23.81 1.03
N LEU A 10 -24.11 22.79 1.37
CA LEU A 10 -23.86 21.40 0.92
C LEU A 10 -23.95 21.27 -0.61
N GLU A 11 -24.70 22.13 -1.27
CA GLU A 11 -24.83 22.20 -2.73
C GLU A 11 -23.52 22.61 -3.45
N HIS A 12 -22.56 23.15 -2.72
CA HIS A 12 -21.24 23.49 -3.25
C HIS A 12 -20.22 22.36 -3.11
N LEU A 13 -20.58 21.26 -2.45
CA LEU A 13 -19.71 20.12 -2.19
C LEU A 13 -20.13 18.89 -2.98
N ASP A 14 -19.17 18.26 -3.65
CA ASP A 14 -19.38 16.96 -4.31
C ASP A 14 -19.12 15.79 -3.35
N LYS A 15 -18.20 15.99 -2.39
CA LYS A 15 -17.71 14.93 -1.51
C LYS A 15 -17.21 15.49 -0.19
N VAL A 16 -17.46 14.77 0.89
CA VAL A 16 -16.83 14.95 2.19
C VAL A 16 -15.97 13.73 2.51
N VAL A 17 -14.72 13.92 2.88
CA VAL A 17 -13.76 12.86 3.19
C VAL A 17 -13.25 13.04 4.60
N GLY A 18 -13.57 12.10 5.48
CA GLY A 18 -12.97 12.01 6.81
C GLY A 18 -11.66 11.22 6.74
N ILE A 19 -10.59 11.78 7.29
CA ILE A 19 -9.26 11.15 7.36
C ILE A 19 -8.87 11.07 8.82
N ASP A 20 -9.05 9.90 9.40
CA ASP A 20 -8.76 9.57 10.79
C ASP A 20 -7.50 8.69 10.91
N GLN A 21 -7.10 8.41 12.15
CA GLN A 21 -5.92 7.59 12.48
C GLN A 21 -6.22 6.09 12.52
N SER A 22 -7.40 5.64 12.12
CA SER A 22 -7.73 4.21 12.08
C SER A 22 -6.81 3.47 11.07
N PRO A 23 -6.46 2.20 11.35
CA PRO A 23 -5.60 1.43 10.47
C PRO A 23 -6.12 1.34 9.03
N ILE A 24 -5.24 1.38 8.03
CA ILE A 24 -5.58 1.19 6.61
C ILE A 24 -5.93 -0.27 6.26
N GLY A 25 -5.83 -1.16 7.23
CA GLY A 25 -6.21 -2.57 7.14
C GLY A 25 -5.84 -3.32 8.41
N ARG A 26 -6.54 -4.43 8.66
CA ARG A 26 -6.36 -5.26 9.85
C ARG A 26 -5.56 -6.54 9.59
N MET A 27 -5.23 -6.80 8.35
CA MET A 27 -4.51 -8.02 7.94
C MET A 27 -3.06 -7.70 7.57
N PRO A 28 -2.11 -8.62 7.80
CA PRO A 28 -0.72 -8.44 7.38
C PRO A 28 -0.53 -8.25 5.86
N SER A 29 -1.50 -8.65 5.06
CA SER A 29 -1.53 -8.46 3.61
C SER A 29 -1.87 -7.03 3.19
N SER A 30 -2.53 -6.24 4.03
CA SER A 30 -2.80 -4.82 3.76
C SER A 30 -1.50 -4.01 3.91
N ASN A 31 -1.22 -3.14 2.96
CA ASN A 31 -0.01 -2.33 2.93
C ASN A 31 -0.23 -1.02 2.13
N PRO A 32 0.69 -0.04 2.20
CA PRO A 32 0.58 1.21 1.47
C PRO A 32 0.38 1.05 -0.04
N ALA A 33 1.10 0.11 -0.68
CA ALA A 33 0.98 -0.11 -2.12
C ALA A 33 -0.42 -0.61 -2.54
N THR A 34 -1.04 -1.47 -1.74
CA THR A 34 -2.40 -1.96 -2.01
C THR A 34 -3.45 -0.89 -1.73
N TYR A 35 -3.28 -0.12 -0.66
CA TYR A 35 -4.23 0.91 -0.26
C TYR A 35 -4.29 2.08 -1.25
N THR A 36 -3.15 2.57 -1.72
CA THR A 36 -3.04 3.62 -2.73
C THR A 36 -3.44 3.14 -4.13
N GLY A 37 -3.56 1.83 -4.31
CA GLY A 37 -3.84 1.21 -5.61
C GLY A 37 -2.66 1.23 -6.58
N VAL A 38 -1.46 1.67 -6.18
CA VAL A 38 -0.26 1.64 -7.02
C VAL A 38 0.17 0.21 -7.32
N PHE A 39 -0.13 -0.73 -6.42
CA PHE A 39 0.21 -2.13 -6.61
C PHE A 39 -0.49 -2.76 -7.83
N ASN A 40 -1.67 -2.29 -8.23
CA ASN A 40 -2.33 -2.75 -9.45
C ASN A 40 -1.50 -2.39 -10.69
N ASP A 41 -1.04 -1.14 -10.78
CA ASP A 41 -0.22 -0.67 -11.90
C ASP A 41 1.14 -1.40 -11.94
N ILE A 42 1.73 -1.71 -10.76
CA ILE A 42 2.97 -2.48 -10.67
C ILE A 42 2.75 -3.93 -11.17
N ARG A 43 1.64 -4.57 -10.81
CA ARG A 43 1.32 -5.93 -11.31
C ARG A 43 1.11 -5.96 -12.82
N ASP A 44 0.44 -4.95 -13.37
CA ASP A 44 0.24 -4.80 -14.81
C ASP A 44 1.60 -4.63 -15.52
N LEU A 45 2.49 -3.83 -14.94
CA LEU A 45 3.86 -3.67 -15.44
C LEU A 45 4.62 -4.99 -15.49
N PHE A 46 4.63 -5.77 -14.40
CA PHE A 46 5.30 -7.06 -14.37
C PHE A 46 4.71 -8.05 -15.39
N ALA A 47 3.39 -8.10 -15.52
CA ALA A 47 2.72 -8.92 -16.53
C ALA A 47 3.05 -8.50 -17.96
N SER A 48 3.44 -7.26 -18.18
CA SER A 48 3.85 -6.72 -19.49
C SER A 48 5.30 -7.05 -19.88
N THR A 49 6.11 -7.58 -18.96
CA THR A 49 7.50 -7.96 -19.27
C THR A 49 7.56 -9.11 -20.27
N ALA A 50 8.64 -9.19 -21.06
CA ALA A 50 8.82 -10.24 -22.06
C ALA A 50 8.79 -11.64 -21.42
N ASP A 51 9.47 -11.80 -20.27
CA ASP A 51 9.52 -13.07 -19.54
C ASP A 51 8.14 -13.50 -19.03
N ALA A 52 7.37 -12.60 -18.43
CA ALA A 52 6.01 -12.88 -17.97
C ALA A 52 5.10 -13.28 -19.14
N ARG A 53 5.17 -12.60 -20.27
CA ARG A 53 4.40 -12.93 -21.48
C ARG A 53 4.75 -14.30 -22.03
N THR A 54 6.04 -14.63 -22.11
CA THR A 54 6.51 -15.95 -22.58
C THR A 54 6.00 -17.07 -21.70
N ARG A 55 5.90 -16.83 -20.39
CA ARG A 55 5.37 -17.80 -19.41
C ARG A 55 3.84 -17.79 -19.30
N GLY A 56 3.15 -16.91 -20.01
CA GLY A 56 1.68 -16.76 -19.92
C GLY A 56 1.21 -16.16 -18.58
N TYR A 57 2.05 -15.36 -17.90
CA TYR A 57 1.75 -14.78 -16.59
C TYR A 57 0.99 -13.47 -16.74
N GLY A 58 -0.29 -13.47 -16.36
CA GLY A 58 -1.10 -12.27 -16.25
C GLY A 58 -0.92 -11.55 -14.91
N PRO A 59 -1.55 -10.38 -14.71
CA PRO A 59 -1.44 -9.57 -13.48
C PRO A 59 -1.81 -10.32 -12.20
N GLY A 60 -2.70 -11.32 -12.29
CA GLY A 60 -3.08 -12.18 -11.17
C GLY A 60 -1.91 -12.98 -10.60
N ARG A 61 -0.92 -13.36 -11.44
CA ARG A 61 0.29 -14.08 -11.02
C ARG A 61 1.11 -13.27 -10.03
N PHE A 62 1.11 -11.94 -10.18
CA PHE A 62 1.85 -10.99 -9.35
C PHE A 62 1.04 -10.48 -8.15
N SER A 63 -0.13 -11.09 -7.87
CA SER A 63 -0.91 -10.81 -6.67
C SER A 63 -0.57 -11.82 -5.57
N PHE A 64 -0.16 -11.34 -4.40
CA PHE A 64 0.06 -12.20 -3.25
C PHE A 64 -1.26 -12.69 -2.59
N ASN A 65 -2.41 -12.16 -3.02
CA ASN A 65 -3.73 -12.61 -2.55
C ASN A 65 -4.34 -13.71 -3.44
N THR A 66 -3.76 -13.97 -4.63
CA THR A 66 -4.32 -14.88 -5.62
C THR A 66 -3.47 -16.15 -5.70
N LYS A 67 -4.12 -17.33 -5.79
CA LYS A 67 -3.43 -18.59 -6.03
C LYS A 67 -2.65 -18.57 -7.34
N GLY A 68 -1.58 -19.37 -7.39
CA GLY A 68 -0.73 -19.52 -8.57
C GLY A 68 0.60 -18.76 -8.47
N GLY A 69 0.61 -17.50 -7.99
CA GLY A 69 1.84 -16.72 -7.82
C GLY A 69 2.31 -16.55 -6.39
N ARG A 70 1.40 -16.65 -5.44
CA ARG A 70 1.70 -16.48 -4.02
C ARG A 70 2.40 -17.71 -3.43
N CYS A 71 3.06 -17.51 -2.31
CA CYS A 71 3.51 -18.59 -1.44
C CYS A 71 2.30 -19.27 -0.78
N GLU A 72 2.07 -20.54 -1.07
CA GLU A 72 0.91 -21.24 -0.50
C GLU A 72 1.10 -21.58 0.98
N ALA A 73 2.33 -21.72 1.48
CA ALA A 73 2.61 -22.01 2.88
C ALA A 73 2.10 -20.90 3.83
N CYS A 74 2.21 -19.63 3.42
CA CYS A 74 1.69 -18.50 4.18
C CYS A 74 0.49 -17.81 3.51
N SER A 75 -0.06 -18.39 2.45
CA SER A 75 -1.15 -17.82 1.65
C SER A 75 -0.88 -16.38 1.19
N GLY A 76 0.40 -16.05 0.92
CA GLY A 76 0.84 -14.74 0.47
C GLY A 76 1.02 -13.68 1.56
N ASN A 77 0.80 -14.01 2.84
CA ASN A 77 0.98 -13.06 3.94
C ASN A 77 2.46 -12.73 4.22
N GLY A 78 3.39 -13.60 3.82
CA GLY A 78 4.80 -13.48 4.16
C GLY A 78 5.12 -13.86 5.61
N LEU A 79 4.10 -13.92 6.45
CA LEU A 79 4.16 -14.22 7.88
C LEU A 79 3.27 -15.43 8.17
N VAL A 80 3.62 -16.18 9.19
CA VAL A 80 2.80 -17.25 9.78
C VAL A 80 2.40 -16.83 11.17
N LYS A 81 1.11 -16.94 11.47
CA LYS A 81 0.56 -16.68 12.80
C LYS A 81 0.79 -17.90 13.69
N ILE A 82 1.40 -17.68 14.82
CA ILE A 82 1.51 -18.67 15.91
C ILE A 82 0.50 -18.28 16.98
N GLU A 83 -0.53 -19.07 17.13
CA GLU A 83 -1.56 -18.86 18.15
C GLU A 83 -1.05 -19.32 19.51
N MET A 84 -1.11 -18.44 20.50
CA MET A 84 -0.75 -18.71 21.88
C MET A 84 -1.98 -18.61 22.76
N HIS A 85 -2.41 -19.74 23.36
CA HIS A 85 -3.68 -19.86 24.10
C HIS A 85 -3.89 -18.82 25.22
N PHE A 86 -2.84 -18.26 25.80
CA PHE A 86 -2.91 -17.31 26.93
C PHE A 86 -2.14 -16.00 26.68
N LEU A 87 -1.54 -15.84 25.52
CA LEU A 87 -0.74 -14.66 25.15
C LEU A 87 -1.23 -14.12 23.79
N ALA A 88 -0.81 -12.91 23.48
CA ALA A 88 -1.06 -12.33 22.15
C ALA A 88 -0.42 -13.19 21.05
N ASP A 89 -1.12 -13.34 19.92
CA ASP A 89 -0.62 -14.06 18.75
C ASP A 89 0.71 -13.47 18.26
N VAL A 90 1.66 -14.33 17.90
CA VAL A 90 2.96 -13.94 17.37
C VAL A 90 3.00 -14.19 15.87
N PHE A 91 3.49 -13.21 15.12
CA PHE A 91 3.71 -13.34 13.68
C PHE A 91 5.21 -13.53 13.41
N VAL A 92 5.56 -14.63 12.76
CA VAL A 92 6.94 -14.95 12.37
C VAL A 92 7.07 -14.99 10.85
N PRO A 93 8.23 -14.65 10.26
CA PRO A 93 8.47 -14.77 8.83
C PRO A 93 8.22 -16.21 8.37
N CYS A 94 7.54 -16.37 7.24
CA CYS A 94 7.31 -17.67 6.63
C CYS A 94 8.66 -18.30 6.21
N GLU A 95 8.97 -19.48 6.69
CA GLU A 95 10.23 -20.18 6.40
C GLU A 95 10.40 -20.49 4.91
N VAL A 96 9.30 -20.80 4.19
CA VAL A 96 9.31 -21.15 2.77
C VAL A 96 9.66 -19.95 1.89
N CYS A 97 8.94 -18.83 2.03
CA CYS A 97 9.16 -17.64 1.21
C CYS A 97 10.03 -16.58 1.88
N ARG A 98 10.42 -16.77 3.14
CA ARG A 98 11.26 -15.83 3.92
C ARG A 98 10.73 -14.39 3.89
N GLY A 99 9.42 -14.25 4.05
CA GLY A 99 8.75 -12.94 4.02
C GLY A 99 8.41 -12.41 2.62
N LYS A 100 8.89 -13.02 1.54
CA LYS A 100 8.74 -12.53 0.15
C LYS A 100 7.33 -12.66 -0.42
N ARG A 101 6.42 -13.40 0.22
CA ARG A 101 5.00 -13.56 -0.15
C ARG A 101 4.72 -14.38 -1.41
N TYR A 102 5.68 -14.63 -2.28
CA TYR A 102 5.54 -15.28 -3.59
C TYR A 102 6.25 -16.61 -3.66
N ASN A 103 5.85 -17.44 -4.63
CA ASN A 103 6.58 -18.63 -5.00
C ASN A 103 7.82 -18.27 -5.84
N ARG A 104 8.72 -19.25 -6.00
CA ARG A 104 10.00 -19.07 -6.68
C ARG A 104 9.83 -18.62 -8.13
N GLU A 105 8.92 -19.26 -8.87
CA GLU A 105 8.71 -19.01 -10.29
C GLU A 105 8.25 -17.58 -10.56
N THR A 106 7.41 -17.01 -9.68
CA THR A 106 6.98 -15.61 -9.78
C THR A 106 8.14 -14.65 -9.51
N LEU A 107 9.03 -14.99 -8.58
CA LEU A 107 10.20 -14.17 -8.23
C LEU A 107 11.30 -14.20 -9.30
N GLU A 108 11.27 -15.14 -10.25
CA GLU A 108 12.21 -15.18 -11.38
C GLU A 108 11.93 -14.08 -12.41
N VAL A 109 10.68 -13.56 -12.47
CA VAL A 109 10.33 -12.46 -13.37
C VAL A 109 10.90 -11.15 -12.84
N LEU A 110 11.70 -10.49 -13.65
CA LEU A 110 12.40 -9.25 -13.28
C LEU A 110 11.96 -8.05 -14.14
N TYR A 111 11.88 -6.90 -13.50
CA TYR A 111 11.79 -5.60 -14.15
C TYR A 111 12.96 -4.73 -13.69
N LYS A 112 13.82 -4.25 -14.61
CA LYS A 112 15.08 -3.54 -14.28
C LYS A 112 15.91 -4.25 -13.20
N GLY A 113 16.00 -5.60 -13.27
CA GLY A 113 16.79 -6.41 -12.33
C GLY A 113 16.15 -6.63 -10.96
N LYS A 114 14.92 -6.20 -10.71
CA LYS A 114 14.18 -6.37 -9.46
C LYS A 114 12.94 -7.23 -9.67
N ASN A 115 12.67 -8.16 -8.75
CA ASN A 115 11.44 -8.93 -8.74
C ASN A 115 10.32 -8.18 -7.96
N ILE A 116 9.11 -8.70 -8.02
CA ILE A 116 7.94 -8.05 -7.39
C ILE A 116 8.07 -7.91 -5.85
N ALA A 117 8.77 -8.84 -5.18
CA ALA A 117 9.00 -8.75 -3.74
C ALA A 117 10.04 -7.68 -3.41
N ASP A 118 11.09 -7.53 -4.24
CA ASP A 118 12.08 -6.46 -4.09
C ASP A 118 11.41 -5.09 -4.21
N ILE A 119 10.41 -4.93 -5.11
CA ILE A 119 9.64 -3.70 -5.24
C ILE A 119 8.82 -3.40 -3.98
N LEU A 120 8.19 -4.42 -3.40
CA LEU A 120 7.44 -4.25 -2.15
C LEU A 120 8.35 -3.91 -0.96
N ASP A 121 9.62 -4.29 -1.00
CA ASP A 121 10.62 -4.01 0.04
C ASP A 121 11.28 -2.63 -0.11
N MET A 122 11.11 -1.96 -1.26
CA MET A 122 11.57 -0.58 -1.47
C MET A 122 10.80 0.39 -0.58
N THR A 123 11.51 1.42 -0.09
CA THR A 123 10.87 2.60 0.47
C THR A 123 10.12 3.38 -0.62
N ALA A 124 9.18 4.25 -0.22
CA ALA A 124 8.47 5.08 -1.20
C ALA A 124 9.43 5.99 -1.98
N GLU A 125 10.49 6.49 -1.34
CA GLU A 125 11.52 7.32 -1.98
C GLU A 125 12.36 6.52 -3.00
N GLU A 126 12.83 5.32 -2.63
CA GLU A 126 13.55 4.43 -3.55
C GLU A 126 12.68 4.04 -4.76
N ALA A 127 11.40 3.71 -4.50
CA ALA A 127 10.47 3.35 -5.55
C ALA A 127 10.13 4.54 -6.46
N LEU A 128 10.05 5.77 -5.92
CA LEU A 128 9.86 6.98 -6.71
C LEU A 128 10.98 7.17 -7.74
N ALA A 129 12.23 6.99 -7.32
CA ALA A 129 13.39 7.04 -8.21
C ALA A 129 13.41 5.87 -9.20
N PHE A 130 13.05 4.65 -8.76
CA PHE A 130 13.05 3.46 -9.61
C PHE A 130 12.03 3.53 -10.75
N PHE A 131 10.85 4.10 -10.50
CA PHE A 131 9.74 4.23 -11.45
C PHE A 131 9.70 5.62 -12.14
N ASP A 132 10.79 6.34 -12.17
CA ASP A 132 10.88 7.71 -12.73
C ASP A 132 10.21 7.86 -14.10
N ASN A 133 10.44 6.91 -15.02
CA ASN A 133 9.91 6.92 -16.38
C ASN A 133 8.49 6.35 -16.52
N LEU A 134 7.77 6.09 -15.43
CA LEU A 134 6.43 5.52 -15.43
C LEU A 134 5.44 6.43 -14.68
N PRO A 135 4.93 7.48 -15.32
CA PRO A 135 4.14 8.53 -14.68
C PRO A 135 2.94 8.01 -13.89
N ARG A 136 2.30 6.94 -14.37
CA ARG A 136 1.13 6.34 -13.72
C ARG A 136 1.46 5.75 -12.35
N ILE A 137 2.63 5.11 -12.21
CA ILE A 137 3.12 4.55 -10.94
C ILE A 137 3.75 5.67 -10.12
N ARG A 138 4.66 6.45 -10.75
CA ARG A 138 5.41 7.52 -10.11
C ARG A 138 4.51 8.53 -9.39
N ASN A 139 3.44 9.00 -10.04
CA ASN A 139 2.56 10.01 -9.45
C ASN A 139 1.86 9.53 -8.17
N LYS A 140 1.47 8.24 -8.09
CA LYS A 140 0.88 7.68 -6.87
C LYS A 140 1.90 7.51 -5.75
N ILE A 141 3.17 7.21 -6.08
CA ILE A 141 4.24 7.10 -5.09
C ILE A 141 4.67 8.49 -4.63
N ALA A 142 4.72 9.47 -5.53
CA ALA A 142 5.08 10.84 -5.20
C ALA A 142 4.19 11.41 -4.09
N THR A 143 2.87 11.15 -4.13
CA THR A 143 1.96 11.61 -3.06
C THR A 143 2.28 11.01 -1.69
N LEU A 144 2.83 9.80 -1.62
CA LEU A 144 3.33 9.23 -0.35
C LEU A 144 4.56 9.98 0.16
N VAL A 145 5.46 10.35 -0.73
CA VAL A 145 6.66 11.13 -0.38
C VAL A 145 6.26 12.55 0.03
N ASP A 146 5.34 13.18 -0.71
CA ASP A 146 4.85 14.55 -0.46
C ASP A 146 4.18 14.70 0.92
N VAL A 147 3.57 13.64 1.46
CA VAL A 147 3.01 13.64 2.82
C VAL A 147 4.03 13.21 3.90
N GLY A 148 5.33 13.18 3.58
CA GLY A 148 6.39 12.84 4.52
C GLY A 148 6.54 11.33 4.81
N LEU A 149 6.05 10.45 3.93
CA LEU A 149 6.14 8.99 4.07
C LEU A 149 7.18 8.36 3.13
N GLY A 150 8.22 9.12 2.74
CA GLY A 150 9.28 8.62 1.86
C GLY A 150 10.01 7.39 2.40
N TYR A 151 10.12 7.27 3.71
CA TYR A 151 10.83 6.21 4.42
C TYR A 151 10.08 4.89 4.58
N ILE A 152 8.73 4.86 4.44
CA ILE A 152 7.96 3.62 4.61
C ILE A 152 8.15 2.70 3.41
N LYS A 153 8.18 1.38 3.65
CA LYS A 153 8.22 0.41 2.57
C LYS A 153 6.85 0.26 1.91
N LEU A 154 6.82 0.13 0.58
CA LEU A 154 5.58 -0.05 -0.18
C LEU A 154 4.76 -1.26 0.30
N GLY A 155 5.44 -2.36 0.65
CA GLY A 155 4.83 -3.59 1.16
C GLY A 155 4.76 -3.69 2.68
N GLN A 156 5.06 -2.62 3.43
CA GLN A 156 4.98 -2.62 4.90
C GLN A 156 3.58 -2.98 5.37
N SER A 157 3.48 -3.94 6.29
CA SER A 157 2.17 -4.34 6.82
C SER A 157 1.44 -3.17 7.47
N ALA A 158 0.16 -3.01 7.16
CA ALA A 158 -0.69 -1.99 7.78
C ALA A 158 -0.74 -2.09 9.32
N THR A 159 -0.51 -3.29 9.87
CA THR A 159 -0.51 -3.53 11.32
C THR A 159 0.74 -2.99 12.02
N THR A 160 1.78 -2.59 11.27
CA THR A 160 3.01 -2.01 11.80
C THR A 160 3.08 -0.49 11.64
N LEU A 161 2.09 0.10 10.98
CA LEU A 161 2.00 1.55 10.82
C LEU A 161 1.44 2.20 12.09
N SER A 162 2.01 3.32 12.47
CA SER A 162 1.42 4.19 13.49
C SER A 162 0.11 4.82 13.00
N GLY A 163 -0.71 5.34 13.91
CA GLY A 163 -1.95 6.04 13.53
C GLY A 163 -1.71 7.22 12.60
N GLY A 164 -0.66 8.01 12.85
CA GLY A 164 -0.28 9.12 11.97
C GLY A 164 0.21 8.69 10.59
N GLU A 165 0.96 7.59 10.49
CA GLU A 165 1.35 7.01 9.19
C GLU A 165 0.13 6.50 8.41
N ALA A 166 -0.77 5.77 9.07
CA ALA A 166 -2.02 5.30 8.47
C ALA A 166 -2.87 6.47 7.94
N GLN A 167 -2.99 7.55 8.72
CA GLN A 167 -3.69 8.76 8.32
C GLN A 167 -3.05 9.41 7.08
N ARG A 168 -1.72 9.54 7.06
CA ARG A 168 -1.00 10.12 5.91
C ARG A 168 -1.11 9.23 4.65
N VAL A 169 -1.13 7.90 4.78
CA VAL A 169 -1.40 7.01 3.63
C VAL A 169 -2.81 7.25 3.06
N LYS A 170 -3.81 7.45 3.92
CA LYS A 170 -5.17 7.81 3.49
C LYS A 170 -5.18 9.16 2.76
N LEU A 171 -4.51 10.17 3.33
CA LEU A 171 -4.39 11.49 2.73
C LEU A 171 -3.70 11.41 1.36
N ALA A 172 -2.55 10.74 1.24
CA ALA A 172 -1.85 10.53 -0.02
C ALA A 172 -2.75 9.89 -1.09
N THR A 173 -3.56 8.91 -0.68
CA THR A 173 -4.49 8.22 -1.57
C THR A 173 -5.55 9.18 -2.13
N GLU A 174 -6.13 10.04 -1.30
CA GLU A 174 -7.10 11.03 -1.76
C GLU A 174 -6.45 12.12 -2.62
N LEU A 175 -5.25 12.59 -2.26
CA LEU A 175 -4.50 13.58 -3.04
C LEU A 175 -4.04 13.05 -4.42
N SER A 176 -3.83 11.74 -4.55
CA SER A 176 -3.48 11.12 -5.85
C SER A 176 -4.64 11.12 -6.85
N ARG A 177 -5.86 11.38 -6.40
CA ARG A 177 -7.06 11.43 -7.24
C ARG A 177 -7.19 12.80 -7.90
N ARG A 178 -7.87 12.84 -9.05
CA ARG A 178 -8.17 14.12 -9.72
C ARG A 178 -9.05 14.98 -8.83
N ALA A 179 -8.56 16.17 -8.49
CA ALA A 179 -9.32 17.14 -7.71
C ALA A 179 -10.49 17.71 -8.53
N THR A 180 -11.68 17.75 -7.93
CA THR A 180 -12.87 18.43 -8.51
C THR A 180 -12.97 19.88 -8.04
N GLY A 181 -12.18 20.27 -7.03
CA GLY A 181 -12.27 21.57 -6.34
C GLY A 181 -13.46 21.70 -5.38
N ARG A 182 -14.27 20.65 -5.24
CA ARG A 182 -15.49 20.64 -4.38
C ARG A 182 -15.45 19.54 -3.32
N THR A 183 -14.26 19.08 -2.94
CA THR A 183 -14.09 18.08 -1.88
C THR A 183 -13.75 18.78 -0.57
N PHE A 184 -14.52 18.48 0.47
CA PHE A 184 -14.24 18.95 1.84
C PHE A 184 -13.53 17.85 2.62
N TYR A 185 -12.34 18.15 3.15
CA TYR A 185 -11.53 17.21 3.93
C TYR A 185 -11.68 17.53 5.43
N ILE A 186 -11.99 16.52 6.22
CA ILE A 186 -12.01 16.58 7.68
C ILE A 186 -10.83 15.74 8.17
N LEU A 187 -9.85 16.38 8.77
CA LEU A 187 -8.63 15.76 9.29
C LEU A 187 -8.72 15.72 10.82
N ASP A 188 -8.59 14.53 11.40
CA ASP A 188 -8.57 14.33 12.84
C ASP A 188 -7.12 14.37 13.32
N GLU A 189 -6.77 15.36 14.16
CA GLU A 189 -5.42 15.58 14.70
C GLU A 189 -4.28 15.43 13.64
N PRO A 190 -4.28 16.24 12.57
CA PRO A 190 -3.43 16.01 11.39
C PRO A 190 -1.91 16.15 11.67
N THR A 191 -1.54 16.73 12.80
CA THR A 191 -0.14 16.92 13.21
C THR A 191 0.40 15.78 14.10
N THR A 192 -0.42 14.79 14.42
CA THR A 192 0.01 13.67 15.26
C THR A 192 1.12 12.88 14.56
N GLY A 193 2.25 12.73 15.26
CA GLY A 193 3.43 12.01 14.76
C GLY A 193 4.30 12.80 13.78
N LEU A 194 4.06 14.13 13.66
CA LEU A 194 4.99 15.03 12.98
C LEU A 194 6.00 15.60 13.99
N HIS A 195 7.24 15.76 13.54
CA HIS A 195 8.24 16.53 14.28
C HIS A 195 7.97 18.02 14.08
N MET A 196 8.37 18.89 15.05
CA MET A 196 8.13 20.35 14.96
C MET A 196 8.79 21.03 13.75
N ALA A 197 9.68 20.33 13.04
CA ALA A 197 10.34 20.79 11.82
C ALA A 197 9.68 20.27 10.52
N ASP A 198 8.70 19.39 10.62
CA ASP A 198 7.92 18.88 9.48
C ASP A 198 6.69 19.76 9.24
#